data_361e7f0772b767467da1a7de97ccc2cf
#
_entry.id   361e7f0772b767467da1a7de97ccc2cf
#
_cell.length_a   1.000
_cell.length_b   1.000
_cell.length_c   1.000
_cell.angle_alpha   90.00
_cell.angle_beta   90.00
_cell.angle_gamma   90.00
#
_symmetry.space_group_name_H-M   'P 1'
#
loop_
_entity.id
_entity.type
_entity.pdbx_description
1 polymer ?
#
loop_
_entity_poly.entity_id
_entity_poly.type
_entity_poly.pdbx_seq_one_letter_code
_entity_poly.pdbx_strand_id
1 'polypeptide(L)'
;MYKKLNAKGAIVAEFVMYTTESKDLNSNVEFYKLPGTINSNYLKKFPIYDYKERRISISEKNKNWILLIPYKFKNKEKEIEQYYQSWKDKDTDKNNKVGELEIIWIKSNQEYFSYNVNVNPKERNYVKDSIVLVGTEDGLYPYWNRFIKS
;
A
#
# COMPACT_ATOMS: atom_id res chain seq x y z
N MET A 1 -10.70 11.19 13.65
CA MET A 1 -11.69 10.26 13.05
C MET A 1 -11.09 8.92 12.68
N TYR A 2 -9.95 8.88 12.05
CA TYR A 2 -9.31 7.62 11.67
C TYR A 2 -9.07 6.69 12.86
N LYS A 3 -8.50 7.21 13.96
CA LYS A 3 -8.20 6.39 15.15
C LYS A 3 -9.43 5.67 15.72
N LYS A 4 -10.58 6.35 15.76
CA LYS A 4 -11.82 5.75 16.23
C LYS A 4 -12.31 4.65 15.30
N LEU A 5 -12.26 4.88 14.00
CA LEU A 5 -12.68 3.90 13.00
C LEU A 5 -11.74 2.69 12.99
N ASN A 6 -10.45 2.94 13.08
CA ASN A 6 -9.45 1.87 13.12
C ASN A 6 -9.61 0.98 14.36
N ALA A 7 -9.84 1.57 15.52
CA ALA A 7 -10.07 0.83 16.75
C ALA A 7 -11.32 -0.05 16.69
N LYS A 8 -12.31 0.34 15.87
CA LYS A 8 -13.53 -0.44 15.63
C LYS A 8 -13.36 -1.49 14.53
N GLY A 9 -12.17 -1.67 14.00
CA GLY A 9 -11.88 -2.66 12.96
C GLY A 9 -12.14 -2.19 11.54
N ALA A 10 -12.30 -0.89 11.32
CA ALA A 10 -12.52 -0.37 9.97
C ALA A 10 -11.37 -0.75 9.03
N ILE A 11 -11.73 -1.13 7.81
CA ILE A 11 -10.77 -1.52 6.79
C ILE A 11 -10.59 -0.39 5.80
N VAL A 12 -9.33 -0.07 5.49
CA VAL A 12 -8.97 0.84 4.41
C VAL A 12 -8.35 0.00 3.29
N ALA A 13 -8.87 0.18 2.09
CA ALA A 13 -8.34 -0.45 0.89
C ALA A 13 -8.59 0.47 -0.30
N GLU A 14 -7.52 1.03 -0.86
CA GLU A 14 -7.59 1.87 -2.05
C GLU A 14 -6.65 1.34 -3.11
N PHE A 15 -7.19 1.03 -4.27
CA PHE A 15 -6.42 0.54 -5.41
C PHE A 15 -6.77 1.34 -6.65
N VAL A 16 -5.79 1.52 -7.52
CA VAL A 16 -5.97 2.25 -8.77
C VAL A 16 -6.92 1.48 -9.69
N MET A 17 -7.87 2.19 -10.28
CA MET A 17 -8.75 1.62 -11.29
C MET A 17 -7.99 1.48 -12.61
N TYR A 18 -7.87 0.23 -13.08
CA TYR A 18 -7.32 -0.04 -14.41
C TYR A 18 -8.48 -0.26 -15.37
N THR A 19 -8.72 0.69 -16.25
CA THR A 19 -9.61 0.48 -17.39
C THR A 19 -8.79 -0.08 -18.55
N THR A 20 -9.46 -0.65 -19.56
CA THR A 20 -8.79 -1.14 -20.76
C THR A 20 -7.97 -0.03 -21.43
N GLU A 21 -8.49 1.19 -21.37
CA GLU A 21 -7.82 2.39 -21.89
C GLU A 21 -6.60 2.76 -21.09
N SER A 22 -6.67 2.64 -19.76
CA SER A 22 -5.54 2.95 -18.90
C SER A 22 -4.41 1.92 -18.99
N LYS A 23 -4.67 0.72 -19.50
CA LYS A 23 -3.59 -0.24 -19.80
C LYS A 23 -2.70 0.28 -20.92
N ASP A 24 -3.28 0.90 -21.92
CA ASP A 24 -2.51 1.49 -23.03
C ASP A 24 -1.79 2.76 -22.60
N LEU A 25 -2.43 3.56 -21.76
CA LEU A 25 -1.80 4.75 -21.18
C LEU A 25 -0.71 4.38 -20.17
N ASN A 26 -0.87 3.27 -19.47
CA ASN A 26 0.08 2.78 -18.47
C ASN A 26 1.33 2.15 -19.09
N SER A 27 1.38 1.96 -20.40
CA SER A 27 2.61 1.49 -21.06
C SER A 27 3.79 2.42 -20.79
N ASN A 28 3.51 3.70 -20.50
CA ASN A 28 4.52 4.71 -20.18
C ASN A 28 4.63 5.03 -18.69
N VAL A 29 3.77 4.46 -17.84
CA VAL A 29 3.83 4.65 -16.40
C VAL A 29 4.39 3.39 -15.76
N GLU A 30 5.46 3.56 -15.02
CA GLU A 30 6.07 2.44 -14.33
C GLU A 30 5.13 1.91 -13.24
N PHE A 31 4.98 0.58 -13.19
CA PHE A 31 4.00 -0.10 -12.35
C PHE A 31 4.06 0.30 -10.88
N TYR A 32 5.26 0.62 -10.37
CA TYR A 32 5.45 0.93 -8.96
C TYR A 32 4.99 2.33 -8.56
N LYS A 33 4.64 3.18 -9.52
CA LYS A 33 4.21 4.55 -9.24
C LYS A 33 2.74 4.67 -8.84
N LEU A 34 1.99 3.58 -8.96
CA LEU A 34 0.57 3.54 -8.65
C LEU A 34 0.29 2.51 -7.56
N PRO A 35 0.66 2.80 -6.30
CA PRO A 35 0.51 1.82 -5.24
C PRO A 35 -0.94 1.70 -4.78
N GLY A 36 -1.30 0.52 -4.31
CA GLY A 36 -2.47 0.36 -3.47
C GLY A 36 -2.17 0.83 -2.06
N THR A 37 -3.19 1.04 -1.27
CA THR A 37 -3.05 1.45 0.12
C THR A 37 -4.01 0.68 1.01
N ILE A 38 -3.50 0.10 2.09
CA ILE A 38 -4.27 -0.68 3.04
C ILE A 38 -3.90 -0.29 4.47
N ASN A 39 -4.71 -0.71 5.43
CA ASN A 39 -4.37 -0.54 6.85
C ASN A 39 -4.11 -1.91 7.51
N SER A 40 -3.73 -1.89 8.79
CA SER A 40 -3.44 -3.12 9.53
C SER A 40 -4.67 -4.02 9.67
N ASN A 41 -5.87 -3.45 9.76
CA ASN A 41 -7.11 -4.22 9.84
C ASN A 41 -7.38 -5.02 8.56
N TYR A 42 -6.97 -4.47 7.40
CA TYR A 42 -7.03 -5.22 6.15
C TYR A 42 -6.20 -6.50 6.24
N LEU A 43 -4.96 -6.39 6.74
CA LEU A 43 -4.07 -7.55 6.87
C LEU A 43 -4.57 -8.59 7.88
N LYS A 44 -5.34 -8.16 8.88
CA LYS A 44 -5.97 -9.09 9.83
C LYS A 44 -7.06 -9.92 9.16
N LYS A 45 -7.78 -9.32 8.21
CA LYS A 45 -8.88 -9.99 7.52
C LYS A 45 -8.42 -10.75 6.28
N PHE A 46 -7.50 -10.18 5.52
CA PHE A 46 -6.99 -10.77 4.28
C PHE A 46 -5.50 -11.08 4.46
N PRO A 47 -5.14 -12.35 4.71
CA PRO A 47 -3.74 -12.70 4.95
C PRO A 47 -2.87 -12.44 3.73
N ILE A 48 -1.77 -11.73 3.95
CA ILE A 48 -0.69 -11.55 2.97
C ILE A 48 0.58 -12.14 3.58
N TYR A 49 1.35 -12.87 2.79
CA TYR A 49 2.53 -13.59 3.25
C TYR A 49 3.80 -12.98 2.68
N ASP A 50 4.84 -12.92 3.51
CA ASP A 50 6.15 -12.49 3.04
C ASP A 50 6.77 -13.57 2.13
N TYR A 51 7.93 -13.26 1.54
CA TYR A 51 8.56 -14.19 0.60
C TYR A 51 9.05 -15.50 1.26
N LYS A 52 9.10 -15.53 2.58
CA LYS A 52 9.41 -16.75 3.36
C LYS A 52 8.15 -17.45 3.85
N GLU A 53 7.01 -17.09 3.33
CA GLU A 53 5.69 -17.68 3.64
C GLU A 53 5.21 -17.42 5.08
N ARG A 54 5.69 -16.33 5.71
CA ARG A 54 5.21 -15.92 7.02
C ARG A 54 4.13 -14.85 6.85
N ARG A 55 3.06 -14.97 7.62
CA ARG A 55 1.98 -13.99 7.58
C ARG A 55 2.47 -12.63 8.08
N ILE A 56 2.14 -11.57 7.34
CA ILE A 56 2.53 -10.22 7.69
C ILE A 56 1.57 -9.65 8.73
N SER A 57 2.14 -9.08 9.79
CA SER A 57 1.40 -8.37 10.83
C SER A 57 2.12 -7.04 11.09
N ILE A 58 1.37 -5.95 11.07
CA ILE A 58 1.91 -4.60 11.23
C ILE A 58 1.27 -3.94 12.44
N SER A 59 2.12 -3.44 13.35
CA SER A 59 1.64 -2.70 14.52
C SER A 59 1.21 -1.29 14.15
N GLU A 60 0.13 -0.81 14.78
CA GLU A 60 -0.31 0.59 14.64
C GLU A 60 0.70 1.59 15.20
N LYS A 61 1.62 1.13 16.04
CA LYS A 61 2.69 1.96 16.60
C LYS A 61 3.92 2.07 15.70
N ASN A 62 3.92 1.31 14.61
CA ASN A 62 5.02 1.37 13.64
C ASN A 62 5.00 2.73 12.95
N LYS A 63 6.08 3.50 13.08
CA LYS A 63 6.18 4.86 12.54
C LYS A 63 6.69 4.90 11.10
N ASN A 64 7.08 3.76 10.56
CA ASN A 64 7.68 3.70 9.23
C ASN A 64 6.64 3.81 8.12
N TRP A 65 7.09 4.25 6.96
CA TRP A 65 6.37 4.06 5.72
C TRP A 65 6.62 2.63 5.27
N ILE A 66 5.60 1.79 5.34
CA ILE A 66 5.74 0.36 5.07
C ILE A 66 5.25 0.08 3.66
N LEU A 67 6.13 -0.52 2.86
CA LEU A 67 5.86 -0.83 1.47
C LEU A 67 5.95 -2.33 1.27
N LEU A 68 4.86 -2.95 0.80
CA LEU A 68 4.82 -4.37 0.48
C LEU A 68 5.07 -4.53 -1.01
N ILE A 69 6.16 -5.22 -1.36
CA ILE A 69 6.58 -5.38 -2.76
C ILE A 69 6.67 -6.87 -3.10
N PRO A 70 5.98 -7.35 -4.15
CA PRO A 70 6.15 -8.73 -4.60
C PRO A 70 7.61 -9.04 -4.93
N TYR A 71 8.09 -10.18 -4.46
CA TYR A 71 9.50 -10.57 -4.61
C TYR A 71 9.96 -10.64 -6.07
N LYS A 72 9.04 -10.89 -6.99
CA LYS A 72 9.37 -10.89 -8.42
C LYS A 72 9.91 -9.56 -8.94
N PHE A 73 9.69 -8.47 -8.19
CA PHE A 73 10.22 -7.14 -8.55
C PHE A 73 11.54 -6.80 -7.85
N LYS A 74 12.21 -7.79 -7.26
CA LYS A 74 13.46 -7.58 -6.53
C LYS A 74 14.54 -6.93 -7.39
N ASN A 75 14.56 -7.20 -8.69
CA ASN A 75 15.50 -6.58 -9.63
C ASN A 75 15.25 -5.09 -9.85
N LYS A 76 14.12 -4.56 -9.42
CA LYS A 76 13.77 -3.13 -9.51
C LYS A 76 13.87 -2.42 -8.16
N GLU A 77 14.48 -3.06 -7.17
CA GLU A 77 14.54 -2.55 -5.80
C GLU A 77 15.04 -1.12 -5.70
N LYS A 78 16.14 -0.80 -6.39
CA LYS A 78 16.74 0.55 -6.32
C LYS A 78 15.80 1.62 -6.87
N GLU A 79 15.17 1.35 -8.00
CA GLU A 79 14.26 2.29 -8.64
C GLU A 79 13.04 2.55 -7.76
N ILE A 80 12.47 1.48 -7.19
CA ILE A 80 11.31 1.55 -6.33
C ILE A 80 11.67 2.30 -5.05
N GLU A 81 12.78 1.96 -4.42
CA GLU A 81 13.25 2.61 -3.20
C GLU A 81 13.47 4.11 -3.39
N GLN A 82 14.13 4.50 -4.48
CA GLN A 82 14.37 5.90 -4.79
C GLN A 82 13.07 6.68 -4.99
N TYR A 83 12.12 6.08 -5.69
CA TYR A 83 10.83 6.72 -5.93
C TYR A 83 10.08 6.99 -4.63
N TYR A 84 9.95 5.98 -3.76
CA TYR A 84 9.20 6.12 -2.51
C TYR A 84 9.94 6.95 -1.48
N GLN A 85 11.26 6.89 -1.45
CA GLN A 85 12.05 7.75 -0.57
C GLN A 85 11.89 9.21 -0.96
N SER A 86 11.90 9.50 -2.27
CA SER A 86 11.68 10.84 -2.77
C SER A 86 10.27 11.35 -2.44
N TRP A 87 9.27 10.50 -2.58
CA TRP A 87 7.90 10.83 -2.22
C TRP A 87 7.77 11.13 -0.73
N LYS A 88 8.33 10.25 0.10
CA LYS A 88 8.33 10.42 1.55
C LYS A 88 8.99 11.75 1.94
N ASP A 89 10.13 12.07 1.35
CA ASP A 89 10.88 13.30 1.66
C ASP A 89 10.10 14.56 1.26
N LYS A 90 9.37 14.53 0.17
CA LYS A 90 8.55 15.65 -0.27
C LYS A 90 7.33 15.88 0.61
N ASP A 91 6.71 14.80 1.06
CA ASP A 91 5.47 14.87 1.83
C ASP A 91 5.70 14.99 3.33
N THR A 92 6.94 14.80 3.78
CA THR A 92 7.26 14.88 5.20
C THR A 92 7.33 16.34 5.63
N ASP A 93 6.44 16.74 6.52
CA ASP A 93 6.57 18.00 7.22
C ASP A 93 7.80 17.90 8.12
N LYS A 94 8.68 18.92 8.08
CA LYS A 94 9.93 18.94 8.86
C LYS A 94 9.73 18.77 10.36
N ASN A 95 8.51 19.00 10.85
CA ASN A 95 8.17 18.86 12.26
C ASN A 95 7.58 17.50 12.63
N ASN A 96 7.28 16.65 11.65
CA ASN A 96 6.76 15.32 11.90
C ASN A 96 7.90 14.31 11.89
N LYS A 97 8.11 13.68 13.04
CA LYS A 97 9.06 12.58 13.16
C LYS A 97 8.45 11.34 12.53
N VAL A 98 8.55 11.25 11.22
CA VAL A 98 8.18 10.05 10.49
C VAL A 98 9.34 9.07 10.56
N GLY A 99 9.04 7.80 10.65
CA GLY A 99 10.05 6.76 10.58
C GLY A 99 10.68 6.63 9.20
N GLU A 100 11.40 5.58 9.00
CA GLU A 100 12.09 5.32 7.75
C GLU A 100 11.17 4.60 6.76
N LEU A 101 11.59 4.52 5.51
CA LEU A 101 10.96 3.66 4.52
C LEU A 101 11.35 2.22 4.82
N GLU A 102 10.35 1.39 5.10
CA GLU A 102 10.53 -0.03 5.39
C GLU A 102 9.95 -0.86 4.25
N ILE A 103 10.79 -1.62 3.57
CA ILE A 103 10.35 -2.50 2.49
C ILE A 103 10.21 -3.91 3.04
N ILE A 104 9.04 -4.50 2.83
CA ILE A 104 8.79 -5.92 3.13
C ILE A 104 8.56 -6.64 1.80
N TRP A 105 9.42 -7.58 1.48
CA TRP A 105 9.28 -8.39 0.29
C TRP A 105 8.24 -9.47 0.54
N ILE A 106 7.18 -9.46 -0.27
CA ILE A 106 6.10 -10.41 -0.13
C ILE A 106 6.17 -11.49 -1.21
N LYS A 107 5.55 -12.62 -0.94
CA LYS A 107 5.44 -13.71 -1.89
C LYS A 107 4.73 -13.21 -3.16
N SER A 108 5.27 -13.60 -4.32
CA SER A 108 4.69 -13.23 -5.61
C SER A 108 3.36 -13.94 -5.86
N ASN A 109 2.54 -13.38 -6.75
CA ASN A 109 1.26 -13.92 -7.18
C ASN A 109 0.15 -13.87 -6.13
N GLN A 110 0.28 -13.04 -5.11
CA GLN A 110 -0.79 -12.79 -4.16
C GLN A 110 -1.76 -11.73 -4.69
N GLU A 111 -3.00 -11.83 -4.27
CA GLU A 111 -4.08 -10.94 -4.70
C GLU A 111 -4.61 -10.13 -3.52
N TYR A 112 -4.99 -8.89 -3.82
CA TYR A 112 -5.67 -8.01 -2.86
C TYR A 112 -7.09 -7.79 -3.31
N PHE A 113 -8.04 -7.92 -2.39
CA PHE A 113 -9.43 -7.55 -2.65
C PHE A 113 -9.55 -6.02 -2.52
N SER A 114 -10.10 -5.38 -3.57
CA SER A 114 -10.11 -3.92 -3.65
C SER A 114 -11.26 -3.24 -2.91
N TYR A 115 -12.31 -3.97 -2.55
CA TYR A 115 -13.56 -3.38 -2.05
C TYR A 115 -14.20 -2.38 -3.01
N ASN A 116 -13.85 -2.45 -4.28
CA ASN A 116 -14.34 -1.50 -5.28
C ASN A 116 -14.82 -2.26 -6.52
N VAL A 117 -16.12 -2.13 -6.81
CA VAL A 117 -16.75 -2.83 -7.94
C VAL A 117 -16.19 -2.41 -9.30
N ASN A 118 -15.54 -1.25 -9.36
CA ASN A 118 -14.95 -0.74 -10.60
C ASN A 118 -13.50 -1.18 -10.81
N VAL A 119 -12.87 -1.80 -9.78
CA VAL A 119 -11.50 -2.28 -9.90
C VAL A 119 -11.53 -3.74 -10.35
N ASN A 120 -10.98 -4.00 -11.53
CA ASN A 120 -10.86 -5.35 -12.12
C ASN A 120 -12.14 -6.19 -11.98
N PRO A 121 -13.29 -5.72 -12.51
CA PRO A 121 -14.56 -6.44 -12.32
C PRO A 121 -14.55 -7.85 -12.91
N LYS A 122 -13.75 -8.11 -13.95
CA LYS A 122 -13.61 -9.43 -14.55
C LYS A 122 -12.81 -10.39 -13.65
N GLU A 123 -12.02 -9.86 -12.72
CA GLU A 123 -11.21 -10.62 -11.76
C GLU A 123 -11.80 -10.56 -10.35
N ARG A 124 -13.12 -10.43 -10.25
CA ARG A 124 -13.86 -10.36 -8.98
C ARG A 124 -13.37 -9.25 -8.04
N ASN A 125 -12.88 -8.16 -8.62
CA ASN A 125 -12.38 -6.97 -7.91
C ASN A 125 -11.08 -7.22 -7.13
N TYR A 126 -10.32 -8.24 -7.51
CA TYR A 126 -8.98 -8.50 -6.97
C TYR A 126 -7.90 -7.86 -7.82
N VAL A 127 -6.84 -7.42 -7.15
CA VAL A 127 -5.65 -6.86 -7.80
C VAL A 127 -4.47 -7.78 -7.48
N LYS A 128 -3.81 -8.27 -8.52
CA LYS A 128 -2.68 -9.19 -8.39
C LYS A 128 -1.36 -8.44 -8.42
N ASP A 129 -0.46 -8.80 -7.53
CA ASP A 129 0.92 -8.29 -7.48
C ASP A 129 1.04 -6.76 -7.41
N SER A 130 0.08 -6.10 -6.76
CA SER A 130 0.19 -4.66 -6.51
C SER A 130 1.30 -4.38 -5.51
N ILE A 131 2.00 -3.26 -5.70
CA ILE A 131 2.81 -2.66 -4.65
C ILE A 131 1.86 -1.91 -3.73
N VAL A 132 2.01 -2.09 -2.42
CA VAL A 132 1.04 -1.60 -1.45
C VAL A 132 1.73 -0.85 -0.32
N LEU A 133 1.22 0.34 -0.01
CA LEU A 133 1.58 1.08 1.19
C LEU A 133 0.65 0.67 2.33
N VAL A 134 1.24 0.39 3.48
CA VAL A 134 0.46 0.06 4.67
C VAL A 134 0.42 1.27 5.59
N GLY A 135 -0.79 1.77 5.84
CA GLY A 135 -0.99 2.87 6.77
C GLY A 135 -1.13 2.37 8.20
N THR A 136 -0.52 3.09 9.14
CA THR A 136 -0.65 2.86 10.56
C THR A 136 -0.98 4.17 11.27
N GLU A 137 -1.48 4.10 12.49
CA GLU A 137 -1.80 5.32 13.25
C GLU A 137 -0.59 6.23 13.46
N ASP A 138 0.56 5.65 13.74
CA ASP A 138 1.79 6.42 14.02
C ASP A 138 2.67 6.63 12.79
N GLY A 139 2.34 6.02 11.67
CA GLY A 139 3.10 6.10 10.42
C GLY A 139 2.42 6.92 9.34
N LEU A 140 2.03 6.26 8.25
CA LEU A 140 1.48 6.92 7.06
C LEU A 140 0.17 7.69 7.30
N TYR A 141 -0.64 7.26 8.25
CA TYR A 141 -1.96 7.86 8.48
C TYR A 141 -2.00 9.32 8.88
N PRO A 142 -1.03 9.86 9.63
CA PRO A 142 -1.03 11.30 9.85
C PRO A 142 -1.09 12.11 8.57
N TYR A 143 -0.61 11.54 7.46
CA TYR A 143 -0.69 12.15 6.14
C TYR A 143 -2.04 11.93 5.48
N TRP A 144 -2.63 10.77 5.71
CA TRP A 144 -3.93 10.43 5.13
C TRP A 144 -5.05 11.29 5.63
N ASN A 145 -4.95 11.76 6.86
CA ASN A 145 -5.93 12.69 7.41
C ASN A 145 -6.05 13.97 6.57
N ARG A 146 -5.06 14.28 5.75
CA ARG A 146 -5.13 15.40 4.81
C ARG A 146 -6.00 15.07 3.61
N PHE A 147 -6.07 13.81 3.22
CA PHE A 147 -6.83 13.36 2.04
C PHE A 147 -8.23 12.90 2.39
N ILE A 148 -8.48 12.51 3.62
CA ILE A 148 -9.77 12.01 4.08
C ILE A 148 -10.62 13.12 4.69
N LYS A 149 -10.09 14.31 4.86
CA LYS A 149 -10.85 15.47 5.28
C LYS A 149 -11.78 15.93 4.16
N SER A 150 -12.94 15.48 4.24
CA SER A 150 -14.03 16.12 3.49
C SER A 150 -14.99 16.73 4.46
#